data_bb96c2bdeccd7a4f7034a1b8d522e313
#
_entry.id   bb96c2bdeccd7a4f7034a1b8d522e313
#
_cell.length_a   1.000
_cell.length_b   1.000
_cell.length_c   1.000
_cell.angle_alpha   90.00
_cell.angle_beta   90.00
_cell.angle_gamma   90.00
#
_symmetry.space_group_name_H-M   'P 1'
#
loop_
_entity.id
_entity.type
_entity.pdbx_description
1 polymer ?
#
loop_
_entity_poly.entity_id
_entity_poly.type
_entity_poly.pdbx_seq_one_letter_code
_entity_poly.pdbx_strand_id
1 'polypeptide(L)'
;ASNNAAYKLKDTMDSEVMANMYAEAHAATATLTPIIAAGNAAKKLLFGSVAVPIAINHGTGALDVDPLNFMSRCAQVMDENNNPDEGRWFVAAPNFYNSLADTSSKLLSIDYNAGKGSLRNGLVASGLVRGFQMYKSNNLPASAGTTPVVLFGHMRSTSAASAMNTVESFRSPTTFADEVRGLHVYGRKVLTTASIGAGIVTVT
;
A
#
# COMPACT_ATOMS: atom_id res chain seq x y z
N ALA A 1 -12.49 5.44 26.77
CA ALA A 1 -11.65 4.23 26.76
C ALA A 1 -12.05 3.24 25.65
N SER A 2 -13.33 2.91 25.49
CA SER A 2 -13.81 1.91 24.50
C SER A 2 -13.50 2.27 23.05
N ASN A 3 -13.65 3.53 22.65
CA ASN A 3 -13.36 3.98 21.29
C ASN A 3 -11.88 3.84 20.92
N ASN A 4 -10.97 4.06 21.89
CA ASN A 4 -9.54 3.89 21.65
C ASN A 4 -9.16 2.39 21.51
N ALA A 5 -9.83 1.51 22.22
CA ALA A 5 -9.61 0.07 22.10
C ALA A 5 -10.08 -0.45 20.73
N ALA A 6 -11.25 -0.02 20.27
CA ALA A 6 -11.77 -0.37 18.95
C ALA A 6 -10.88 0.16 17.81
N TYR A 7 -10.36 1.38 17.97
CA TYR A 7 -9.43 1.96 16.99
C TYR A 7 -8.11 1.16 16.91
N LYS A 8 -7.52 0.82 18.05
CA LYS A 8 -6.30 0.00 18.10
C LYS A 8 -6.49 -1.39 17.52
N LEU A 9 -7.65 -2.02 17.74
CA LEU A 9 -7.98 -3.32 17.13
C LEU A 9 -8.01 -3.24 15.61
N LYS A 10 -8.65 -2.21 15.05
CA LYS A 10 -8.65 -1.99 13.60
C LYS A 10 -7.25 -1.72 13.06
N ASP A 11 -6.49 -0.88 13.74
CA ASP A 11 -5.12 -0.54 13.37
C ASP A 11 -4.20 -1.76 13.32
N THR A 12 -4.29 -2.63 14.34
CA THR A 12 -3.56 -3.90 14.37
C THR A 12 -3.98 -4.83 13.22
N MET A 13 -5.28 -4.95 12.96
CA MET A 13 -5.81 -5.78 11.89
C MET A 13 -5.34 -5.28 10.51
N ASP A 14 -5.38 -3.96 10.27
CA ASP A 14 -4.91 -3.36 9.02
C ASP A 14 -3.41 -3.61 8.82
N SER A 15 -2.61 -3.43 9.87
CA SER A 15 -1.17 -3.69 9.83
C SER A 15 -0.85 -5.15 9.50
N GLU A 16 -1.56 -6.09 10.12
CA GLU A 16 -1.36 -7.51 9.86
C GLU A 16 -1.81 -7.93 8.45
N VAL A 17 -2.90 -7.37 7.95
CA VAL A 17 -3.37 -7.63 6.57
C VAL A 17 -2.34 -7.14 5.57
N MET A 18 -1.81 -5.92 5.74
CA MET A 18 -0.79 -5.37 4.86
C MET A 18 0.53 -6.14 4.94
N ALA A 19 0.92 -6.60 6.13
CA ALA A 19 2.11 -7.44 6.30
C ALA A 19 1.97 -8.80 5.59
N ASN A 20 0.78 -9.41 5.65
CA ASN A 20 0.50 -10.64 4.92
C ASN A 20 0.51 -10.43 3.40
N MET A 21 -0.09 -9.34 2.91
CA MET A 21 -0.03 -8.98 1.49
C MET A 21 1.41 -8.82 1.01
N TYR A 22 2.25 -8.17 1.80
CA TYR A 22 3.67 -8.00 1.47
C TYR A 22 4.42 -9.33 1.47
N ALA A 23 4.21 -10.17 2.48
CA ALA A 23 4.87 -11.47 2.59
C ALA A 23 4.56 -12.38 1.39
N GLU A 24 3.29 -12.43 0.97
CA GLU A 24 2.85 -13.20 -0.19
C GLU A 24 3.35 -12.61 -1.53
N ALA A 25 3.34 -11.29 -1.67
CA ALA A 25 3.92 -10.61 -2.82
C ALA A 25 5.44 -10.84 -2.90
N HIS A 26 6.12 -10.85 -1.75
CA HIS A 26 7.56 -11.12 -1.66
C HIS A 26 7.90 -12.58 -1.96
N ALA A 27 7.09 -13.52 -1.47
CA ALA A 27 7.30 -14.95 -1.71
C ALA A 27 7.09 -15.34 -3.19
N ALA A 28 6.21 -14.63 -3.90
CA ALA A 28 5.94 -14.87 -5.32
C ALA A 28 7.11 -14.49 -6.25
N THR A 29 8.11 -13.76 -5.76
CA THR A 29 9.22 -13.22 -6.54
C THR A 29 10.56 -13.56 -5.94
N ALA A 30 11.14 -14.68 -6.36
CA ALA A 30 12.43 -15.16 -5.84
C ALA A 30 13.66 -14.35 -6.30
N THR A 31 13.51 -13.34 -7.16
CA THR A 31 14.66 -12.58 -7.69
C THR A 31 14.30 -11.10 -7.86
N LEU A 32 14.93 -10.27 -7.05
CA LEU A 32 14.80 -8.82 -7.06
C LEU A 32 15.70 -8.23 -8.16
N THR A 33 15.12 -7.83 -9.27
CA THR A 33 15.83 -7.03 -10.25
C THR A 33 15.25 -5.62 -10.23
N PRO A 34 16.05 -4.55 -10.03
CA PRO A 34 15.54 -3.19 -10.12
C PRO A 34 14.93 -2.96 -11.50
N ILE A 35 13.72 -2.44 -11.54
CA ILE A 35 12.97 -2.19 -12.78
C ILE A 35 13.72 -1.28 -13.74
N ILE A 36 14.57 -0.40 -13.20
CA ILE A 36 15.18 0.70 -13.94
C ILE A 36 16.16 0.21 -15.00
N ALA A 37 16.80 -0.94 -14.79
CA ALA A 37 17.92 -1.37 -15.62
C ALA A 37 17.58 -2.33 -16.77
N ALA A 38 16.45 -3.04 -16.77
CA ALA A 38 16.28 -4.18 -17.67
C ALA A 38 14.89 -4.35 -18.33
N GLY A 39 13.96 -3.43 -18.11
CA GLY A 39 12.57 -3.72 -18.45
C GLY A 39 12.04 -4.92 -17.64
N ASN A 40 10.77 -5.08 -17.48
CA ASN A 40 10.25 -6.19 -16.69
C ASN A 40 10.04 -7.45 -17.54
N ALA A 41 11.12 -7.99 -18.09
CA ALA A 41 11.09 -9.20 -18.93
C ALA A 41 10.50 -10.44 -18.24
N ALA A 42 10.34 -10.40 -16.91
CA ALA A 42 9.86 -11.54 -16.13
C ALA A 42 8.45 -11.32 -15.52
N LYS A 43 7.72 -10.26 -15.90
CA LYS A 43 6.38 -9.93 -15.37
C LYS A 43 6.31 -9.91 -13.83
N LYS A 44 7.38 -9.46 -13.18
CA LYS A 44 7.52 -9.51 -11.72
C LYS A 44 6.79 -8.33 -11.08
N LEU A 45 6.04 -8.59 -10.04
CA LEU A 45 5.27 -7.61 -9.29
C LEU A 45 6.01 -7.06 -8.06
N LEU A 46 7.27 -7.44 -7.85
CA LEU A 46 8.09 -6.91 -6.76
C LEU A 46 9.15 -5.97 -7.31
N PHE A 47 9.20 -4.75 -6.77
CA PHE A 47 10.03 -3.66 -7.22
C PHE A 47 11.03 -3.22 -6.14
N GLY A 48 12.30 -3.15 -6.50
CA GLY A 48 13.36 -2.83 -5.58
C GLY A 48 13.74 -3.98 -4.65
N SER A 49 14.75 -3.77 -3.84
CA SER A 49 15.18 -4.68 -2.78
C SER A 49 15.56 -3.91 -1.53
N VAL A 50 15.74 -4.62 -0.41
CA VAL A 50 16.25 -4.02 0.83
C VAL A 50 17.62 -3.39 0.61
N ALA A 51 18.47 -4.05 -0.17
CA ALA A 51 19.83 -3.56 -0.47
C ALA A 51 19.85 -2.43 -1.50
N VAL A 52 18.86 -2.41 -2.42
CA VAL A 52 18.74 -1.40 -3.47
C VAL A 52 17.28 -1.01 -3.58
N PRO A 53 16.77 -0.17 -2.67
CA PRO A 53 15.43 0.39 -2.78
C PRO A 53 15.34 1.33 -3.98
N ILE A 54 14.14 1.52 -4.51
CA ILE A 54 13.91 2.48 -5.59
C ILE A 54 13.86 3.88 -4.98
N ALA A 55 14.73 4.76 -5.44
CA ALA A 55 14.69 6.16 -5.06
C ALA A 55 13.56 6.88 -5.78
N ILE A 56 12.54 7.30 -5.04
CA ILE A 56 11.44 8.12 -5.54
C ILE A 56 11.82 9.57 -5.33
N ASN A 57 12.10 10.25 -6.44
CA ASN A 57 12.54 11.63 -6.43
C ASN A 57 12.20 12.30 -7.78
N HIS A 58 12.03 13.61 -7.80
CA HIS A 58 11.94 14.43 -9.03
C HIS A 58 13.30 14.87 -9.57
N GLY A 59 14.39 14.29 -9.05
CA GLY A 59 15.76 14.59 -9.45
C GLY A 59 16.17 14.04 -10.82
N THR A 60 17.39 14.31 -11.18
CA THR A 60 18.02 13.87 -12.44
C THR A 60 19.06 12.75 -12.24
N GLY A 61 19.09 12.15 -11.05
CA GLY A 61 19.97 11.02 -10.76
C GLY A 61 19.62 9.80 -11.62
N ALA A 62 20.65 9.02 -11.97
CA ALA A 62 20.46 7.84 -12.84
C ALA A 62 19.57 6.75 -12.24
N LEU A 63 19.33 6.79 -10.93
CA LEU A 63 18.47 5.85 -10.19
C LEU A 63 17.18 6.51 -9.66
N ASP A 64 17.00 7.80 -9.91
CA ASP A 64 15.83 8.54 -9.47
C ASP A 64 14.62 8.21 -10.36
N VAL A 65 13.52 7.89 -9.74
CA VAL A 65 12.27 7.58 -10.42
C VAL A 65 11.21 8.56 -9.99
N ASP A 66 10.64 9.29 -10.93
CA ASP A 66 9.47 10.13 -10.68
C ASP A 66 8.31 9.27 -10.14
N PRO A 67 7.61 9.70 -9.09
CA PRO A 67 6.47 8.97 -8.49
C PRO A 67 5.42 8.55 -9.53
N LEU A 68 5.11 9.41 -10.50
CA LEU A 68 4.16 9.07 -11.57
C LEU A 68 4.68 8.01 -12.54
N ASN A 69 5.98 8.04 -12.83
CA ASN A 69 6.61 7.02 -13.66
C ASN A 69 6.63 5.67 -12.93
N PHE A 70 6.91 5.67 -11.62
CA PHE A 70 6.81 4.47 -10.80
C PHE A 70 5.41 3.85 -10.86
N MET A 71 4.36 4.65 -10.67
CA MET A 71 2.98 4.19 -10.78
C MET A 71 2.63 3.65 -12.17
N SER A 72 3.13 4.31 -13.24
CA SER A 72 2.96 3.84 -14.60
C SER A 72 3.61 2.48 -14.84
N ARG A 73 4.77 2.24 -14.22
CA ARG A 73 5.43 0.93 -14.27
C ARG A 73 4.65 -0.15 -13.52
N CYS A 74 4.08 0.21 -12.36
CA CYS A 74 3.18 -0.69 -11.64
C CYS A 74 1.96 -1.07 -12.49
N ALA A 75 1.34 -0.10 -13.17
CA ALA A 75 0.22 -0.35 -14.07
C ALA A 75 0.64 -1.26 -15.23
N GLN A 76 1.75 -0.97 -15.90
CA GLN A 76 2.27 -1.78 -17.00
C GLN A 76 2.43 -3.25 -16.61
N VAL A 77 3.01 -3.53 -15.43
CA VAL A 77 3.23 -4.92 -15.00
C VAL A 77 1.92 -5.62 -14.64
N MET A 78 0.95 -4.88 -14.12
CA MET A 78 -0.39 -5.42 -13.90
C MET A 78 -1.06 -5.81 -15.22
N ASP A 79 -0.91 -4.99 -16.28
CA ASP A 79 -1.41 -5.27 -17.63
C ASP A 79 -0.74 -6.49 -18.23
N GLU A 80 0.59 -6.58 -18.14
CA GLU A 80 1.37 -7.74 -18.61
C GLU A 80 0.99 -9.06 -17.92
N ASN A 81 0.48 -8.98 -16.68
CA ASN A 81 -0.08 -10.12 -15.95
C ASN A 81 -1.58 -10.34 -16.21
N ASN A 82 -2.17 -9.67 -17.19
CA ASN A 82 -3.58 -9.77 -17.56
C ASN A 82 -4.55 -9.45 -16.39
N ASN A 83 -4.19 -8.50 -15.52
CA ASN A 83 -5.09 -8.03 -14.48
C ASN A 83 -6.04 -6.97 -15.03
N PRO A 84 -7.35 -7.02 -14.71
CA PRO A 84 -8.31 -6.01 -15.15
C PRO A 84 -7.92 -4.60 -14.70
N ASP A 85 -8.31 -3.59 -15.48
CA ASP A 85 -8.05 -2.18 -15.16
C ASP A 85 -8.95 -1.66 -14.04
N GLU A 86 -10.15 -2.19 -13.94
CA GLU A 86 -11.11 -1.80 -12.90
C GLU A 86 -10.78 -2.46 -11.57
N GLY A 87 -10.88 -1.69 -10.48
CA GLY A 87 -10.69 -2.21 -9.13
C GLY A 87 -9.23 -2.36 -8.72
N ARG A 88 -8.31 -1.67 -9.39
CA ARG A 88 -6.91 -1.56 -8.96
C ARG A 88 -6.76 -0.58 -7.82
N TRP A 89 -5.96 -0.93 -6.85
CA TRP A 89 -5.67 -0.12 -5.67
C TRP A 89 -4.16 0.05 -5.48
N PHE A 90 -3.80 1.17 -4.85
CA PHE A 90 -2.42 1.52 -4.55
C PHE A 90 -2.35 2.12 -3.14
N VAL A 91 -1.57 1.53 -2.26
CA VAL A 91 -1.38 1.98 -0.88
C VAL A 91 0.05 2.41 -0.68
N ALA A 92 0.23 3.65 -0.24
CA ALA A 92 1.54 4.21 0.03
C ALA A 92 1.59 4.98 1.36
N ALA A 93 2.80 5.18 1.84
CA ALA A 93 3.07 5.98 3.03
C ALA A 93 2.86 7.48 2.75
N PRO A 94 2.64 8.32 3.78
CA PRO A 94 2.43 9.75 3.62
C PRO A 94 3.55 10.51 2.90
N ASN A 95 4.81 10.06 3.04
CA ASN A 95 5.96 10.66 2.36
C ASN A 95 5.87 10.50 0.84
N PHE A 96 5.40 9.36 0.34
CA PHE A 96 5.16 9.15 -1.09
C PHE A 96 4.09 10.12 -1.64
N TYR A 97 3.02 10.34 -0.87
CA TYR A 97 2.01 11.33 -1.24
C TYR A 97 2.54 12.75 -1.23
N ASN A 98 3.43 13.09 -0.30
CA ASN A 98 4.09 14.38 -0.29
C ASN A 98 4.92 14.60 -1.56
N SER A 99 5.65 13.58 -2.00
CA SER A 99 6.39 13.64 -3.26
C SER A 99 5.46 13.76 -4.49
N LEU A 100 4.30 13.11 -4.48
CA LEU A 100 3.28 13.31 -5.54
C LEU A 100 2.71 14.73 -5.56
N ALA A 101 2.64 15.39 -4.42
CA ALA A 101 2.13 16.74 -4.26
C ALA A 101 3.20 17.83 -4.46
N ASP A 102 4.43 17.45 -4.78
CA ASP A 102 5.50 18.40 -5.07
C ASP A 102 5.18 19.26 -6.31
N THR A 103 5.70 20.49 -6.31
CA THR A 103 5.56 21.44 -7.42
C THR A 103 6.14 20.92 -8.73
N SER A 104 7.12 20.02 -8.65
CA SER A 104 7.72 19.34 -9.79
C SER A 104 6.82 18.24 -10.38
N SER A 105 5.76 17.87 -9.67
CA SER A 105 4.83 16.84 -10.11
C SER A 105 3.87 17.37 -11.16
N LYS A 106 3.74 16.63 -12.27
CA LYS A 106 2.76 16.93 -13.34
C LYS A 106 1.31 16.82 -12.89
N LEU A 107 1.04 16.18 -11.73
CA LEU A 107 -0.31 16.07 -11.16
C LEU A 107 -0.89 17.42 -10.72
N LEU A 108 -0.05 18.38 -10.40
CA LEU A 108 -0.46 19.75 -10.07
C LEU A 108 -0.76 20.61 -11.31
N SER A 109 -0.38 20.16 -12.49
CA SER A 109 -0.65 20.90 -13.72
C SER A 109 -2.15 20.92 -14.05
N ILE A 110 -2.66 22.10 -14.34
CA ILE A 110 -4.05 22.32 -14.74
C ILE A 110 -4.37 21.54 -16.01
N ASP A 111 -3.41 21.41 -16.93
CA ASP A 111 -3.56 20.68 -18.19
C ASP A 111 -3.78 19.18 -17.97
N TYR A 112 -3.16 18.60 -16.94
CA TYR A 112 -3.30 17.19 -16.62
C TYR A 112 -4.63 16.88 -15.93
N ASN A 113 -5.14 17.82 -15.13
CA ASN A 113 -6.36 17.67 -14.35
C ASN A 113 -7.63 18.20 -15.03
N ALA A 114 -7.57 18.57 -16.32
CA ALA A 114 -8.70 19.12 -17.08
C ALA A 114 -9.47 20.23 -16.32
N GLY A 115 -8.76 21.13 -15.64
CA GLY A 115 -9.34 22.24 -14.88
C GLY A 115 -10.03 21.86 -13.56
N LYS A 116 -10.04 20.59 -13.16
CA LYS A 116 -10.61 20.12 -11.89
C LYS A 116 -9.56 19.85 -10.82
N GLY A 117 -8.34 20.31 -11.01
CA GLY A 117 -7.23 20.10 -10.10
C GLY A 117 -7.45 20.75 -8.75
N SER A 118 -7.72 19.96 -7.75
CA SER A 118 -7.65 20.36 -6.36
C SER A 118 -7.06 19.21 -5.55
N LEU A 119 -5.77 19.26 -5.31
CA LEU A 119 -5.13 18.53 -4.21
C LEU A 119 -5.57 19.16 -2.88
N ARG A 120 -6.86 19.07 -2.58
CA ARG A 120 -7.37 19.47 -1.27
C ARG A 120 -7.18 18.31 -0.31
N ASN A 121 -6.46 18.57 0.78
CA ASN A 121 -6.29 17.67 1.92
C ASN A 121 -5.62 16.30 1.60
N GLY A 122 -4.68 16.25 0.65
CA GLY A 122 -3.99 14.98 0.33
C GLY A 122 -4.89 13.94 -0.36
N LEU A 123 -6.11 14.30 -0.71
CA LEU A 123 -6.94 13.52 -1.59
C LEU A 123 -6.61 13.98 -3.01
N VAL A 124 -5.94 13.15 -3.78
CA VAL A 124 -5.96 13.27 -5.23
C VAL A 124 -7.42 13.17 -5.62
N ALA A 125 -7.98 14.27 -6.13
CA ALA A 125 -9.41 14.39 -6.40
C ALA A 125 -9.95 13.10 -6.99
N SER A 126 -11.09 12.64 -6.51
CA SER A 126 -12.00 11.55 -6.93
C SER A 126 -11.74 10.78 -8.23
N GLY A 127 -10.53 10.82 -8.76
CA GLY A 127 -10.08 10.19 -9.99
C GLY A 127 -9.03 9.11 -9.74
N LEU A 128 -9.00 8.16 -10.64
CA LEU A 128 -7.95 7.15 -10.69
C LEU A 128 -6.64 7.80 -11.16
N VAL A 129 -5.56 7.61 -10.43
CA VAL A 129 -4.22 8.01 -10.87
C VAL A 129 -3.59 6.82 -11.58
N ARG A 130 -3.33 6.93 -12.88
CA ARG A 130 -2.79 5.83 -13.70
C ARG A 130 -3.57 4.51 -13.56
N GLY A 131 -4.89 4.57 -13.40
CA GLY A 131 -5.75 3.42 -13.23
C GLY A 131 -5.87 2.91 -11.79
N PHE A 132 -5.14 3.48 -10.83
CA PHE A 132 -5.19 3.05 -9.43
C PHE A 132 -6.05 3.96 -8.56
N GLN A 133 -6.86 3.35 -7.70
CA GLN A 133 -7.47 4.02 -6.56
C GLN A 133 -6.41 4.18 -5.46
N MET A 134 -6.15 5.41 -5.04
CA MET A 134 -5.08 5.73 -4.11
C MET A 134 -5.53 5.70 -2.66
N TYR A 135 -4.74 5.04 -1.81
CA TYR A 135 -4.95 4.97 -0.35
C TYR A 135 -3.66 5.34 0.38
N LYS A 136 -3.79 6.06 1.47
CA LYS A 136 -2.69 6.46 2.35
C LYS A 136 -2.76 5.70 3.66
N SER A 137 -1.68 5.05 4.06
CA SER A 137 -1.61 4.34 5.34
C SER A 137 -0.21 4.45 5.96
N ASN A 138 -0.17 4.52 7.29
CA ASN A 138 1.06 4.40 8.08
C ASN A 138 1.33 2.94 8.51
N ASN A 139 0.36 2.04 8.30
CA ASN A 139 0.43 0.66 8.75
C ASN A 139 1.13 -0.27 7.75
N LEU A 140 1.77 0.32 6.75
CA LEU A 140 2.56 -0.41 5.78
C LEU A 140 3.76 -1.10 6.45
N PRO A 141 4.07 -2.35 6.07
CA PRO A 141 5.26 -3.02 6.56
C PRO A 141 6.50 -2.23 6.16
N ALA A 142 7.47 -2.17 7.07
CA ALA A 142 8.77 -1.59 6.77
C ALA A 142 9.74 -2.71 6.40
N SER A 143 10.39 -2.59 5.25
CA SER A 143 11.50 -3.44 4.89
C SER A 143 12.76 -2.97 5.62
N ALA A 144 13.47 -3.88 6.29
CA ALA A 144 14.65 -3.58 7.09
C ALA A 144 14.49 -2.46 8.15
N GLY A 145 13.29 -2.32 8.71
CA GLY A 145 13.00 -1.44 9.86
C GLY A 145 12.76 0.03 9.56
N THR A 146 13.11 0.55 8.39
CA THR A 146 13.00 1.99 8.08
C THR A 146 12.46 2.33 6.69
N THR A 147 12.52 1.41 5.74
CA THR A 147 12.13 1.67 4.36
C THR A 147 10.66 1.31 4.15
N PRO A 148 9.76 2.27 3.93
CA PRO A 148 8.36 1.97 3.72
C PRO A 148 8.15 1.18 2.43
N VAL A 149 7.26 0.21 2.50
CA VAL A 149 6.86 -0.60 1.35
C VAL A 149 5.58 0.01 0.76
N VAL A 150 5.56 0.15 -0.55
CA VAL A 150 4.34 0.47 -1.31
C VAL A 150 3.68 -0.84 -1.71
N LEU A 151 2.38 -0.93 -1.54
CA LEU A 151 1.57 -2.07 -1.97
C LEU A 151 0.61 -1.64 -3.08
N PHE A 152 0.47 -2.47 -4.08
CA PHE A 152 -0.50 -2.26 -5.15
C PHE A 152 -1.09 -3.60 -5.61
N GLY A 153 -2.25 -3.56 -6.18
CA GLY A 153 -2.90 -4.78 -6.62
C GLY A 153 -4.31 -4.57 -7.12
N HIS A 154 -4.99 -5.68 -7.31
CA HIS A 154 -6.39 -5.72 -7.73
C HIS A 154 -7.27 -6.25 -6.59
N MET A 155 -8.53 -5.86 -6.53
CA MET A 155 -9.49 -6.28 -5.47
C MET A 155 -9.62 -7.79 -5.34
N ARG A 156 -9.40 -8.55 -6.41
CA ARG A 156 -9.43 -10.02 -6.39
C ARG A 156 -8.24 -10.67 -5.69
N SER A 157 -7.17 -9.90 -5.41
CA SER A 157 -5.92 -10.47 -4.90
C SER A 157 -6.05 -11.00 -3.48
N THR A 158 -6.90 -10.37 -2.67
CA THR A 158 -6.95 -10.63 -1.23
C THR A 158 -8.39 -10.77 -0.76
N SER A 159 -8.62 -11.73 0.11
CA SER A 159 -9.88 -11.89 0.83
C SER A 159 -9.63 -11.78 2.33
N ALA A 160 -10.47 -11.03 3.01
CA ALA A 160 -10.52 -10.95 4.45
C ALA A 160 -11.94 -11.26 4.92
N ALA A 161 -12.04 -12.03 5.98
CA ALA A 161 -13.31 -12.36 6.63
C ALA A 161 -13.19 -12.11 8.12
N SER A 162 -14.20 -11.53 8.71
CA SER A 162 -14.30 -11.39 10.16
C SER A 162 -15.56 -12.08 10.66
N ALA A 163 -15.42 -12.81 11.75
CA ALA A 163 -16.51 -13.49 12.41
C ALA A 163 -16.39 -13.26 13.92
N MET A 164 -17.52 -13.15 14.58
CA MET A 164 -17.64 -12.99 16.04
C MET A 164 -16.99 -11.73 16.61
N ASN A 165 -17.82 -10.72 16.79
CA ASN A 165 -17.55 -9.58 17.64
C ASN A 165 -18.40 -9.75 18.92
N THR A 166 -17.83 -10.41 19.92
CA THR A 166 -18.47 -10.54 21.21
C THR A 166 -17.75 -9.67 22.22
N VAL A 167 -18.50 -8.79 22.86
CA VAL A 167 -17.99 -7.96 23.96
C VAL A 167 -18.74 -8.37 25.23
N GLU A 168 -18.00 -8.74 26.24
CA GLU A 168 -18.53 -9.12 27.53
C GLU A 168 -17.97 -8.23 28.62
N SER A 169 -18.80 -7.81 29.54
CA SER A 169 -18.36 -7.19 30.79
C SER A 169 -18.42 -8.23 31.91
N PHE A 170 -17.37 -8.32 32.67
CA PHE A 170 -17.32 -9.20 33.84
C PHE A 170 -16.61 -8.51 35.01
N ARG A 171 -16.97 -8.92 36.21
CA ARG A 171 -16.33 -8.41 37.41
C ARG A 171 -15.05 -9.19 37.66
N SER A 172 -13.94 -8.48 37.79
CA SER A 172 -12.64 -9.10 38.06
C SER A 172 -12.66 -9.89 39.37
N PRO A 173 -12.23 -11.15 39.37
CA PRO A 173 -12.16 -11.94 40.61
C PRO A 173 -10.98 -11.54 41.52
N THR A 174 -9.99 -10.81 40.99
CA THR A 174 -8.76 -10.44 41.68
C THR A 174 -8.69 -8.98 42.09
N THR A 175 -9.45 -8.13 41.45
CA THR A 175 -9.49 -6.68 41.68
C THR A 175 -10.94 -6.20 41.78
N PHE A 176 -11.18 -5.15 42.56
CA PHE A 176 -12.52 -4.56 42.71
C PHE A 176 -12.83 -3.65 41.53
N ALA A 177 -12.80 -4.22 40.31
CA ALA A 177 -13.02 -3.50 39.09
C ALA A 177 -13.91 -4.27 38.12
N ASP A 178 -14.68 -3.55 37.33
CA ASP A 178 -15.42 -4.10 36.18
C ASP A 178 -14.51 -4.09 34.94
N GLU A 179 -14.27 -5.27 34.38
CA GLU A 179 -13.44 -5.47 33.20
C GLU A 179 -14.34 -5.72 31.98
N VAL A 180 -13.91 -5.18 30.84
CA VAL A 180 -14.54 -5.41 29.55
C VAL A 180 -13.57 -6.15 28.67
N ARG A 181 -13.96 -7.33 28.18
CA ARG A 181 -13.20 -8.10 27.20
C ARG A 181 -13.94 -8.21 25.89
N GLY A 182 -13.21 -8.15 24.81
CA GLY A 182 -13.75 -8.33 23.46
C GLY A 182 -13.00 -9.44 22.73
N LEU A 183 -13.74 -10.28 22.02
CA LEU A 183 -13.19 -11.27 21.10
C LEU A 183 -13.55 -10.88 19.68
N HIS A 184 -12.52 -10.72 18.86
CA HIS A 184 -12.66 -10.52 17.41
C HIS A 184 -11.88 -11.60 16.68
N VAL A 185 -12.55 -12.45 15.94
CA VAL A 185 -11.95 -13.50 15.13
C VAL A 185 -11.98 -13.04 13.67
N TYR A 186 -10.82 -12.99 13.04
CA TYR A 186 -10.71 -12.63 11.64
C TYR A 186 -9.69 -13.53 10.93
N GLY A 187 -9.91 -13.72 9.64
CA GLY A 187 -9.02 -14.45 8.77
C GLY A 187 -8.66 -13.62 7.56
N ARG A 188 -7.48 -13.85 7.01
CA ARG A 188 -6.98 -13.18 5.81
C ARG A 188 -6.25 -14.17 4.92
N LYS A 189 -6.39 -14.02 3.61
CA LYS A 189 -5.66 -14.82 2.64
C LYS A 189 -5.47 -14.06 1.34
N VAL A 190 -4.27 -14.15 0.79
CA VAL A 190 -4.01 -13.77 -0.60
C VAL A 190 -4.44 -14.93 -1.49
N LEU A 191 -5.36 -14.66 -2.41
CA LEU A 191 -5.94 -15.65 -3.33
C LEU A 191 -5.13 -15.77 -4.61
N THR A 192 -4.69 -14.62 -5.13
CA THR A 192 -3.97 -14.56 -6.42
C THR A 192 -2.72 -13.69 -6.25
N THR A 193 -1.57 -14.31 -6.14
CA THR A 193 -0.28 -13.64 -6.00
C THR A 193 0.11 -12.87 -7.27
N ALA A 194 -0.36 -13.29 -8.45
CA ALA A 194 -0.16 -12.59 -9.72
C ALA A 194 -0.92 -11.26 -9.84
N SER A 195 -1.78 -10.94 -8.87
CA SER A 195 -2.58 -9.70 -8.85
C SER A 195 -2.23 -8.78 -7.69
N ILE A 196 -1.13 -9.04 -7.00
CA ILE A 196 -0.62 -8.20 -5.91
C ILE A 196 0.86 -7.94 -6.11
N GLY A 197 1.27 -6.71 -5.92
CA GLY A 197 2.64 -6.30 -6.03
C GLY A 197 3.09 -5.45 -4.85
N ALA A 198 4.39 -5.38 -4.68
CA ALA A 198 5.03 -4.57 -3.67
C ALA A 198 6.22 -3.81 -4.24
N GLY A 199 6.48 -2.62 -3.71
CA GLY A 199 7.65 -1.82 -4.04
C GLY A 199 8.38 -1.38 -2.79
N ILE A 200 9.67 -1.62 -2.73
CA ILE A 200 10.55 -1.11 -1.67
C ILE A 200 11.11 0.21 -2.17
N VAL A 201 10.68 1.31 -1.58
CA VAL A 201 10.95 2.66 -2.06
C VAL A 201 11.55 3.53 -0.96
N THR A 202 12.52 4.35 -1.32
CA THR A 202 12.99 5.48 -0.50
C THR A 202 12.51 6.77 -1.15
N VAL A 203 11.90 7.63 -0.37
CA VAL A 203 11.49 8.97 -0.82
C VAL A 203 12.49 9.97 -0.26
N THR A 204 13.20 10.67 -1.13
CA THR A 204 14.23 11.66 -0.79
C THR A 204 13.85 13.04 -1.32
#